data_0049cce5808a4f08f884816af1d6d517
#
_entry.id   0049cce5808a4f08f884816af1d6d517
#
_cell.length_a   1.000
_cell.length_b   1.000
_cell.length_c   1.000
_cell.angle_alpha   90.00
_cell.angle_beta   90.00
_cell.angle_gamma   90.00
#
_symmetry.space_group_name_H-M   'P 1'
#
loop_
_entity.id
_entity.type
_entity.pdbx_description
1 polymer ?
#
loop_
_entity_poly.entity_id
_entity_poly.type
_entity_poly.pdbx_seq_one_letter_code
_entity_poly.pdbx_strand_id
1 'polypeptide(L)'
;MGFIWGDGYITNNARNLGISVHIKDIKHLEKFKDIIPFTGKIGIYKVTSGYKIGSEYSRIIFSSPKMVSDLKRHGLQENKSKIMKPPVDGSIPKEFIHHFIRGLQDANGSICGFINKYGKNIFYTHFLGTLDMLEYIKENIKFETNQKYTQRYENCPVYDCRFTMSKTNLWILDFIYKDSTENIRLDRKYEEYLKIKEFFN
;
A
#
# COMPACT_ATOMS: atom_id res chain seq x y z
N MET A 1 5.11 -8.67 -0.91
CA MET A 1 6.00 -7.82 -0.07
C MET A 1 5.45 -6.39 0.07
N GLY A 2 5.15 -5.64 -0.98
CA GLY A 2 4.77 -4.23 -0.89
C GLY A 2 3.62 -3.92 0.09
N PHE A 3 2.58 -4.72 0.13
CA PHE A 3 1.49 -4.56 1.11
C PHE A 3 1.98 -4.72 2.56
N ILE A 4 2.92 -5.64 2.81
CA ILE A 4 3.53 -5.82 4.13
C ILE A 4 4.37 -4.59 4.52
N TRP A 5 5.04 -3.96 3.55
CA TRP A 5 5.74 -2.69 3.77
C TRP A 5 4.80 -1.57 4.23
N GLY A 6 3.58 -1.51 3.71
CA GLY A 6 2.55 -0.55 4.15
C GLY A 6 1.91 -0.97 5.48
N ASP A 7 1.03 -1.94 5.45
CA ASP A 7 0.12 -2.32 6.54
C ASP A 7 0.62 -3.47 7.43
N GLY A 8 1.75 -4.13 7.06
CA GLY A 8 2.34 -5.16 7.89
C GLY A 8 3.09 -4.57 9.09
N TYR A 9 3.20 -5.35 10.17
CA TYR A 9 4.01 -5.00 11.34
C TYR A 9 4.63 -6.25 11.96
N ILE A 10 5.81 -6.07 12.54
CA ILE A 10 6.51 -7.09 13.31
C ILE A 10 6.18 -6.89 14.77
N THR A 11 5.84 -7.97 15.49
CA THR A 11 5.59 -7.90 16.93
C THR A 11 6.88 -7.72 17.72
N ASN A 12 6.79 -7.16 18.94
CA ASN A 12 7.95 -6.85 19.78
C ASN A 12 8.88 -8.05 20.07
N ASN A 13 8.36 -9.28 19.96
CA ASN A 13 9.20 -10.48 20.12
C ASN A 13 9.90 -10.91 18.82
N ALA A 14 9.75 -10.14 17.73
CA ALA A 14 10.31 -10.41 16.41
C ALA A 14 10.01 -11.82 15.84
N ARG A 15 8.93 -12.46 16.31
CA ARG A 15 8.54 -13.82 15.89
C ARG A 15 7.34 -13.86 14.97
N ASN A 16 6.53 -12.79 14.97
CA ASN A 16 5.27 -12.76 14.26
C ASN A 16 5.23 -11.57 13.31
N LEU A 17 4.65 -11.81 12.14
CA LEU A 17 4.22 -10.79 11.21
C LEU A 17 2.71 -10.62 11.33
N GLY A 18 2.24 -9.43 11.67
CA GLY A 18 0.83 -9.08 11.65
C GLY A 18 0.49 -8.22 10.44
N ILE A 19 -0.71 -8.37 9.92
CA ILE A 19 -1.31 -7.47 8.93
C ILE A 19 -2.69 -7.11 9.43
N SER A 20 -2.99 -5.80 9.49
CA SER A 20 -4.30 -5.31 9.91
C SER A 20 -4.86 -4.38 8.85
N VAL A 21 -6.12 -4.59 8.48
CA VAL A 21 -6.83 -3.78 7.49
C VAL A 21 -8.21 -3.37 8.02
N HIS A 22 -8.79 -2.33 7.46
CA HIS A 22 -10.17 -1.99 7.76
C HIS A 22 -11.10 -3.17 7.39
N ILE A 23 -12.19 -3.36 8.15
CA ILE A 23 -13.11 -4.50 7.95
C ILE A 23 -13.62 -4.63 6.50
N LYS A 24 -13.76 -3.52 5.79
CA LYS A 24 -14.15 -3.50 4.36
C LYS A 24 -13.19 -4.28 3.45
N ASP A 25 -11.94 -4.38 3.86
CA ASP A 25 -10.87 -4.99 3.09
C ASP A 25 -10.50 -6.41 3.61
N ILE A 26 -11.38 -7.03 4.42
CA ILE A 26 -11.16 -8.37 5.02
C ILE A 26 -10.83 -9.43 3.96
N LYS A 27 -11.50 -9.38 2.80
CA LYS A 27 -11.24 -10.28 1.66
C LYS A 27 -9.78 -10.24 1.19
N HIS A 28 -9.10 -9.11 1.37
CA HIS A 28 -7.69 -9.01 1.03
C HIS A 28 -6.80 -9.82 1.98
N LEU A 29 -7.17 -9.95 3.25
CA LEU A 29 -6.47 -10.86 4.18
C LEU A 29 -6.72 -12.34 3.85
N GLU A 30 -7.89 -12.68 3.33
CA GLU A 30 -8.19 -14.03 2.86
C GLU A 30 -7.24 -14.43 1.73
N LYS A 31 -6.96 -13.53 0.78
CA LYS A 31 -5.96 -13.73 -0.29
C LYS A 31 -4.55 -14.01 0.26
N PHE A 32 -4.13 -13.31 1.32
CA PHE A 32 -2.87 -13.62 1.99
C PHE A 32 -2.84 -15.01 2.60
N LYS A 33 -3.96 -15.44 3.17
CA LYS A 33 -4.11 -16.78 3.75
C LYS A 33 -3.99 -17.88 2.69
N ASP A 34 -4.50 -17.62 1.48
CA ASP A 34 -4.45 -18.59 0.39
C ASP A 34 -3.04 -18.68 -0.25
N ILE A 35 -2.31 -17.57 -0.28
CA ILE A 35 -0.97 -17.51 -0.87
C ILE A 35 0.11 -18.00 0.11
N ILE A 36 -0.04 -17.66 1.39
CA ILE A 36 0.91 -18.05 2.44
C ILE A 36 0.30 -19.20 3.21
N PRO A 37 0.91 -20.39 3.25
CA PRO A 37 0.41 -21.52 4.04
C PRO A 37 0.14 -21.09 5.48
N PHE A 38 -1.12 -20.96 5.84
CA PHE A 38 -1.55 -20.44 7.11
C PHE A 38 -2.81 -21.15 7.60
N THR A 39 -2.75 -21.70 8.80
CA THR A 39 -3.83 -22.46 9.41
C THR A 39 -4.65 -21.66 10.43
N GLY A 40 -4.21 -20.44 10.75
CA GLY A 40 -4.87 -19.58 11.73
C GLY A 40 -6.17 -18.95 11.20
N LYS A 41 -6.83 -18.20 12.09
CA LYS A 41 -8.06 -17.47 11.76
C LYS A 41 -7.76 -15.99 11.57
N ILE A 42 -8.53 -15.34 10.68
CA ILE A 42 -8.58 -13.89 10.61
C ILE A 42 -9.48 -13.42 11.76
N GLY A 43 -8.92 -12.61 12.66
CA GLY A 43 -9.67 -12.04 13.79
C GLY A 43 -10.30 -10.71 13.39
N ILE A 44 -11.48 -10.42 13.95
CA ILE A 44 -12.17 -9.12 13.83
C ILE A 44 -12.12 -8.42 15.19
N TYR A 45 -11.74 -7.16 15.19
CA TYR A 45 -11.51 -6.38 16.40
C TYR A 45 -12.09 -4.98 16.26
N LYS A 46 -12.39 -4.34 17.39
CA LYS A 46 -12.79 -2.93 17.44
C LYS A 46 -11.62 -2.07 17.91
N VAL A 47 -11.50 -0.89 17.33
CA VAL A 47 -10.54 0.12 17.78
C VAL A 47 -10.98 0.65 19.14
N THR A 48 -10.13 0.51 20.15
CA THR A 48 -10.45 0.87 21.55
C THR A 48 -9.90 2.22 21.97
N SER A 49 -9.04 2.86 21.15
CA SER A 49 -8.44 4.15 21.49
C SER A 49 -8.18 5.00 20.24
N GLY A 50 -8.02 6.29 20.42
CA GLY A 50 -7.74 7.25 19.35
C GLY A 50 -8.99 7.69 18.58
N TYR A 51 -8.75 8.42 17.51
CA TYR A 51 -9.78 9.12 16.71
C TYR A 51 -10.79 8.17 16.02
N LYS A 52 -10.45 6.89 15.80
CA LYS A 52 -11.33 5.90 15.16
C LYS A 52 -11.98 4.91 16.14
N ILE A 53 -12.16 5.29 17.41
CA ILE A 53 -12.82 4.44 18.41
C ILE A 53 -14.14 3.88 17.85
N GLY A 54 -14.36 2.57 18.06
CA GLY A 54 -15.56 1.85 17.63
C GLY A 54 -15.52 1.33 16.20
N SER A 55 -14.60 1.81 15.34
CA SER A 55 -14.44 1.22 14.01
C SER A 55 -13.89 -0.19 14.08
N GLU A 56 -14.30 -1.03 13.12
CA GLU A 56 -13.84 -2.42 13.06
C GLU A 56 -12.66 -2.58 12.11
N TYR A 57 -11.74 -3.45 12.49
CA TYR A 57 -10.64 -3.89 11.64
C TYR A 57 -10.48 -5.40 11.72
N SER A 58 -9.93 -5.97 10.66
CA SER A 58 -9.55 -7.37 10.60
C SER A 58 -8.03 -7.52 10.67
N ARG A 59 -7.57 -8.62 11.25
CA ARG A 59 -6.16 -8.90 11.46
C ARG A 59 -5.83 -10.37 11.23
N ILE A 60 -4.69 -10.61 10.58
CA ILE A 60 -4.05 -11.91 10.49
C ILE A 60 -2.65 -11.82 11.12
N ILE A 61 -2.22 -12.88 11.80
CA ILE A 61 -0.89 -12.98 12.42
C ILE A 61 -0.24 -14.27 11.97
N PHE A 62 0.88 -14.15 11.28
CA PHE A 62 1.73 -15.26 10.86
C PHE A 62 2.83 -15.49 11.91
N SER A 63 2.78 -16.60 12.63
CA SER A 63 3.80 -17.00 13.60
C SER A 63 4.93 -17.73 12.86
N SER A 64 5.91 -16.99 12.36
CA SER A 64 7.06 -17.54 11.64
C SER A 64 8.30 -16.67 11.86
N PRO A 65 9.18 -17.05 12.81
CA PRO A 65 10.45 -16.36 13.02
C PRO A 65 11.31 -16.31 11.76
N LYS A 66 11.27 -17.37 10.94
CA LYS A 66 11.99 -17.41 9.67
C LYS A 66 11.47 -16.33 8.71
N MET A 67 10.15 -16.24 8.49
CA MET A 67 9.55 -15.22 7.64
C MET A 67 9.93 -13.80 8.11
N VAL A 68 9.86 -13.53 9.41
CA VAL A 68 10.23 -12.24 9.99
C VAL A 68 11.72 -11.96 9.76
N SER A 69 12.59 -12.93 9.98
CA SER A 69 14.03 -12.80 9.74
C SER A 69 14.32 -12.50 8.25
N ASP A 70 13.66 -13.21 7.34
CA ASP A 70 13.82 -13.01 5.90
C ASP A 70 13.35 -11.60 5.49
N LEU A 71 12.18 -11.16 5.96
CA LEU A 71 11.68 -9.82 5.68
C LEU A 71 12.60 -8.72 6.24
N LYS A 72 13.19 -8.92 7.42
CA LYS A 72 14.19 -7.99 7.97
C LYS A 72 15.45 -7.92 7.12
N ARG A 73 15.93 -9.05 6.58
CA ARG A 73 17.07 -9.07 5.64
C ARG A 73 16.77 -8.28 4.36
N HIS A 74 15.51 -8.28 3.93
CA HIS A 74 15.06 -7.45 2.80
C HIS A 74 14.81 -5.98 3.15
N GLY A 75 14.99 -5.57 4.42
CA GLY A 75 14.90 -4.18 4.86
C GLY A 75 13.62 -3.82 5.64
N LEU A 76 12.72 -4.78 5.92
CA LEU A 76 11.53 -4.48 6.72
C LEU A 76 11.93 -4.17 8.18
N GLN A 77 11.47 -3.03 8.67
CA GLN A 77 11.79 -2.54 10.02
C GLN A 77 10.60 -2.69 10.97
N GLU A 78 10.89 -2.81 12.27
CA GLU A 78 9.89 -2.67 13.32
C GLU A 78 9.49 -1.19 13.46
N ASN A 79 8.25 -0.92 13.85
CA ASN A 79 7.73 0.45 14.06
C ASN A 79 7.93 1.38 12.84
N LYS A 80 7.89 0.83 11.64
CA LYS A 80 8.34 1.43 10.39
C LYS A 80 7.58 2.66 9.92
N SER A 81 6.39 2.97 10.47
CA SER A 81 5.48 3.99 9.92
C SER A 81 6.12 5.36 9.67
N LYS A 82 7.15 5.72 10.48
CA LYS A 82 7.86 6.99 10.37
C LYS A 82 9.29 6.88 9.86
N ILE A 83 9.80 5.66 9.70
CA ILE A 83 11.20 5.38 9.35
C ILE A 83 11.30 4.43 8.16
N MET A 84 10.20 4.17 7.47
CA MET A 84 10.13 3.22 6.36
C MET A 84 11.20 3.54 5.32
N LYS A 85 11.98 2.52 4.97
CA LYS A 85 12.97 2.57 3.88
C LYS A 85 12.58 1.66 2.74
N PRO A 86 13.06 1.93 1.54
CA PRO A 86 12.97 0.99 0.43
C PRO A 86 13.53 -0.38 0.80
N PRO A 87 13.15 -1.44 0.09
CA PRO A 87 13.82 -2.72 0.19
C PRO A 87 15.32 -2.57 -0.10
N VAL A 88 16.12 -3.45 0.50
CA VAL A 88 17.55 -3.53 0.19
C VAL A 88 17.73 -3.75 -1.32
N ASP A 89 18.71 -3.11 -1.92
CA ASP A 89 19.00 -3.22 -3.35
C ASP A 89 19.12 -4.67 -3.80
N GLY A 90 18.48 -4.98 -4.93
CA GLY A 90 18.40 -6.33 -5.46
C GLY A 90 17.43 -7.27 -4.75
N SER A 91 16.83 -6.86 -3.64
CA SER A 91 15.82 -7.67 -2.91
C SER A 91 14.57 -7.96 -3.73
N ILE A 92 14.24 -7.08 -4.65
CA ILE A 92 13.09 -7.24 -5.55
C ILE A 92 13.63 -7.25 -6.99
N PRO A 93 13.47 -8.35 -7.74
CA PRO A 93 13.80 -8.38 -9.15
C PRO A 93 13.07 -7.27 -9.91
N LYS A 94 13.74 -6.68 -10.90
CA LYS A 94 13.23 -5.51 -11.64
C LYS A 94 11.85 -5.75 -12.26
N GLU A 95 11.60 -6.95 -12.74
CA GLU A 95 10.33 -7.37 -13.31
C GLU A 95 9.17 -7.38 -12.31
N PHE A 96 9.44 -7.43 -10.99
CA PHE A 96 8.42 -7.45 -9.93
C PHE A 96 8.30 -6.14 -9.16
N ILE A 97 9.06 -5.10 -9.50
CA ILE A 97 9.02 -3.82 -8.81
C ILE A 97 7.62 -3.19 -8.86
N HIS A 98 6.93 -3.27 -10.00
CA HIS A 98 5.57 -2.76 -10.14
C HIS A 98 4.59 -3.47 -9.18
N HIS A 99 4.77 -4.76 -8.92
CA HIS A 99 4.00 -5.51 -7.93
C HIS A 99 4.28 -5.04 -6.49
N PHE A 100 5.54 -4.68 -6.19
CA PHE A 100 5.89 -4.11 -4.89
C PHE A 100 5.23 -2.74 -4.70
N ILE A 101 5.34 -1.86 -5.69
CA ILE A 101 4.76 -0.51 -5.66
C ILE A 101 3.23 -0.59 -5.59
N ARG A 102 2.60 -1.51 -6.33
CA ARG A 102 1.16 -1.76 -6.19
C ARG A 102 0.80 -2.14 -4.76
N GLY A 103 1.52 -3.08 -4.15
CA GLY A 103 1.25 -3.48 -2.78
C GLY A 103 1.37 -2.31 -1.78
N LEU A 104 2.34 -1.41 -1.95
CA LEU A 104 2.42 -0.16 -1.18
C LEU A 104 1.23 0.75 -1.44
N GLN A 105 0.83 0.90 -2.70
CA GLN A 105 -0.34 1.69 -3.09
C GLN A 105 -1.61 1.10 -2.49
N ASP A 106 -1.75 -0.22 -2.49
CA ASP A 106 -2.90 -0.92 -1.92
C ASP A 106 -2.98 -0.73 -0.40
N ALA A 107 -1.85 -0.74 0.30
CA ALA A 107 -1.78 -0.51 1.74
C ALA A 107 -1.97 0.98 2.10
N ASN A 108 -1.05 1.83 1.71
CA ASN A 108 -0.93 3.21 2.20
C ASN A 108 -1.47 4.28 1.25
N GLY A 109 -1.58 3.98 -0.04
CA GLY A 109 -2.02 4.94 -1.05
C GLY A 109 -3.54 5.12 -1.12
N SER A 110 -3.99 5.91 -2.09
CA SER A 110 -5.40 6.04 -2.42
C SER A 110 -5.58 6.22 -3.93
N ILE A 111 -6.68 5.71 -4.45
CA ILE A 111 -7.19 5.95 -5.79
C ILE A 111 -8.63 6.39 -5.60
N CYS A 112 -8.97 7.59 -6.04
CA CYS A 112 -10.27 8.21 -5.74
C CYS A 112 -10.75 9.04 -6.91
N GLY A 113 -12.08 9.14 -7.04
CA GLY A 113 -12.76 10.10 -7.89
C GLY A 113 -13.83 10.85 -7.12
N PHE A 114 -14.08 12.09 -7.49
CA PHE A 114 -15.18 12.90 -6.98
C PHE A 114 -15.63 13.94 -8.02
N ILE A 115 -16.85 14.40 -7.89
CA ILE A 115 -17.36 15.50 -8.69
C ILE A 115 -17.08 16.80 -7.91
N ASN A 116 -16.37 17.74 -8.54
CA ASN A 116 -16.06 19.02 -7.92
C ASN A 116 -17.28 19.96 -7.92
N LYS A 117 -17.16 21.11 -7.26
CA LYS A 117 -18.23 22.13 -7.17
C LYS A 117 -18.69 22.70 -8.52
N TYR A 118 -17.97 22.44 -9.60
CA TYR A 118 -18.30 22.85 -10.98
C TYR A 118 -18.87 21.69 -11.82
N GLY A 119 -19.22 20.57 -11.20
CA GLY A 119 -19.78 19.41 -11.90
C GLY A 119 -18.76 18.59 -12.70
N LYS A 120 -17.45 18.83 -12.53
CA LYS A 120 -16.41 18.09 -13.23
C LYS A 120 -15.91 16.90 -12.43
N ASN A 121 -15.77 15.75 -13.09
CA ASN A 121 -15.11 14.59 -12.51
C ASN A 121 -13.61 14.89 -12.32
N ILE A 122 -13.13 14.71 -11.10
CA ILE A 122 -11.73 14.80 -10.72
C ILE A 122 -11.30 13.47 -10.18
N PHE A 123 -10.24 12.93 -10.74
CA PHE A 123 -9.62 11.68 -10.28
C PHE A 123 -8.22 11.97 -9.77
N TYR A 124 -7.80 11.25 -8.74
CA TYR A 124 -6.43 11.34 -8.25
C TYR A 124 -5.96 10.02 -7.67
N THR A 125 -4.65 9.83 -7.73
CA THR A 125 -3.96 8.81 -6.96
C THR A 125 -2.88 9.47 -6.12
N HIS A 126 -2.57 8.89 -4.97
CA HIS A 126 -1.43 9.33 -4.18
C HIS A 126 -0.68 8.16 -3.55
N PHE A 127 0.62 8.35 -3.41
CA PHE A 127 1.51 7.48 -2.66
C PHE A 127 1.84 8.15 -1.33
N LEU A 128 1.83 7.38 -0.26
CA LEU A 128 2.11 7.86 1.08
C LEU A 128 3.29 7.09 1.66
N GLY A 129 4.30 7.81 2.16
CA GLY A 129 5.50 7.20 2.74
C GLY A 129 6.51 8.22 3.23
N THR A 130 7.66 7.74 3.66
CA THR A 130 8.85 8.58 3.91
C THR A 130 9.40 9.11 2.59
N LEU A 131 10.25 10.14 2.63
CA LEU A 131 10.90 10.67 1.43
C LEU A 131 11.68 9.58 0.69
N ASP A 132 12.48 8.78 1.40
CA ASP A 132 13.25 7.68 0.80
C ASP A 132 12.35 6.72 0.00
N MET A 133 11.18 6.38 0.55
CA MET A 133 10.23 5.50 -0.12
C MET A 133 9.57 6.16 -1.33
N LEU A 134 9.25 7.45 -1.25
CA LEU A 134 8.65 8.18 -2.37
C LEU A 134 9.64 8.39 -3.51
N GLU A 135 10.91 8.66 -3.21
CA GLU A 135 11.98 8.73 -4.22
C GLU A 135 12.19 7.37 -4.87
N TYR A 136 12.23 6.28 -4.10
CA TYR A 136 12.30 4.93 -4.65
C TYR A 136 11.14 4.64 -5.63
N ILE A 137 9.91 5.01 -5.27
CA ILE A 137 8.75 4.86 -6.15
C ILE A 137 8.95 5.67 -7.43
N LYS A 138 9.34 6.93 -7.30
CA LYS A 138 9.57 7.84 -8.42
C LYS A 138 10.60 7.30 -9.40
N GLU A 139 11.75 6.85 -8.93
CA GLU A 139 12.82 6.29 -9.76
C GLU A 139 12.38 5.05 -10.53
N ASN A 140 11.57 4.19 -9.91
CA ASN A 140 11.15 2.94 -10.53
C ASN A 140 9.94 3.10 -11.47
N ILE A 141 9.04 4.06 -11.20
CA ILE A 141 7.96 4.40 -12.12
C ILE A 141 8.49 5.29 -13.25
N LYS A 142 9.63 5.98 -13.07
CA LYS A 142 10.23 6.90 -14.05
C LYS A 142 9.31 8.05 -14.43
N PHE A 143 8.58 8.60 -13.49
CA PHE A 143 7.83 9.79 -13.78
C PHE A 143 8.68 11.04 -13.55
N GLU A 144 8.88 11.79 -14.62
CA GLU A 144 9.45 13.13 -14.57
C GLU A 144 8.36 14.07 -14.07
N THR A 145 8.34 14.39 -12.82
CA THR A 145 7.40 15.40 -12.35
C THR A 145 8.04 16.29 -11.30
N ASN A 146 7.74 17.57 -11.42
CA ASN A 146 7.86 18.55 -10.35
C ASN A 146 6.81 18.33 -9.25
N GLN A 147 6.42 17.07 -9.00
CA GLN A 147 5.45 16.75 -7.96
C GLN A 147 6.04 17.13 -6.61
N LYS A 148 5.32 17.97 -5.92
CA LYS A 148 5.68 18.35 -4.56
C LYS A 148 5.26 17.25 -3.60
N TYR A 149 6.18 16.88 -2.71
CA TYR A 149 5.84 16.07 -1.56
C TYR A 149 5.25 16.98 -0.48
N THR A 150 4.03 16.68 -0.07
CA THR A 150 3.36 17.43 0.99
C THR A 150 3.51 16.67 2.30
N GLN A 151 4.14 17.27 3.29
CA GLN A 151 4.25 16.69 4.62
C GLN A 151 2.85 16.53 5.23
N ARG A 152 2.56 15.35 5.77
CA ARG A 152 1.21 15.01 6.24
C ARG A 152 0.80 15.79 7.48
N TYR A 153 1.73 16.02 8.39
CA TYR A 153 1.57 16.82 9.60
C TYR A 153 2.88 17.50 9.91
N GLU A 154 2.86 18.60 10.63
CA GLU A 154 4.05 19.26 11.14
C GLU A 154 4.93 18.27 11.91
N ASN A 155 6.24 18.27 11.62
CA ASN A 155 7.23 17.36 12.19
C ASN A 155 6.99 15.86 11.98
N CYS A 156 6.15 15.48 11.00
CA CYS A 156 5.94 14.08 10.64
C CYS A 156 6.79 13.70 9.41
N PRO A 157 7.66 12.68 9.48
CA PRO A 157 8.49 12.27 8.34
C PRO A 157 7.73 11.45 7.29
N VAL A 158 6.41 11.59 7.24
CA VAL A 158 5.54 10.96 6.24
C VAL A 158 4.98 12.03 5.31
N TYR A 159 5.11 11.78 4.02
CA TYR A 159 4.75 12.68 2.95
C TYR A 159 3.72 12.06 2.02
N ASP A 160 2.96 12.90 1.36
CA ASP A 160 1.98 12.58 0.33
C ASP A 160 2.53 13.05 -1.03
N CYS A 161 2.60 12.14 -1.99
CA CYS A 161 2.89 12.42 -3.39
C CYS A 161 1.62 12.19 -4.20
N ARG A 162 0.92 13.25 -4.59
CA ARG A 162 -0.39 13.20 -5.24
C ARG A 162 -0.33 13.51 -6.72
N PHE A 163 -1.03 12.74 -7.50
CA PHE A 163 -1.25 12.95 -8.95
C PHE A 163 -2.73 13.15 -9.23
N THR A 164 -3.08 14.29 -9.82
CA THR A 164 -4.39 14.43 -10.47
C THR A 164 -4.36 13.64 -11.76
N MET A 165 -5.24 12.64 -11.88
CA MET A 165 -5.25 11.75 -13.03
C MET A 165 -5.77 12.46 -14.28
N SER A 166 -5.16 12.12 -15.39
CA SER A 166 -5.49 12.59 -16.73
C SER A 166 -5.15 11.51 -17.75
N LYS A 167 -5.55 11.67 -18.99
CA LYS A 167 -5.15 10.76 -20.08
C LYS A 167 -3.63 10.64 -20.19
N THR A 168 -2.89 11.71 -19.91
CA THR A 168 -1.42 11.75 -20.06
C THR A 168 -0.66 11.06 -18.95
N ASN A 169 -1.25 10.85 -17.78
CA ASN A 169 -0.58 10.18 -16.65
C ASN A 169 -1.29 8.91 -16.13
N LEU A 170 -2.30 8.45 -16.87
CA LEU A 170 -2.99 7.18 -16.57
C LEU A 170 -2.02 5.98 -16.53
N TRP A 171 -0.95 6.05 -17.32
CA TRP A 171 0.10 5.03 -17.38
C TRP A 171 0.71 4.68 -16.01
N ILE A 172 0.66 5.60 -15.03
CA ILE A 172 1.11 5.33 -13.66
C ILE A 172 0.29 4.18 -13.04
N LEU A 173 -1.04 4.24 -13.21
CA LEU A 173 -1.93 3.18 -12.74
C LEU A 173 -1.81 1.92 -13.61
N ASP A 174 -1.68 2.07 -14.93
CA ASP A 174 -1.43 0.95 -15.83
C ASP A 174 -0.16 0.21 -15.45
N PHE A 175 0.92 0.92 -15.07
CA PHE A 175 2.17 0.32 -14.63
C PHE A 175 2.00 -0.49 -13.34
N ILE A 176 1.39 0.07 -12.29
CA ILE A 176 1.28 -0.63 -11.01
C ILE A 176 0.28 -1.79 -11.06
N TYR A 177 -0.73 -1.74 -11.94
CA TYR A 177 -1.70 -2.82 -12.12
C TYR A 177 -1.34 -3.80 -13.25
N LYS A 178 -0.24 -3.56 -13.96
CA LYS A 178 0.28 -4.49 -14.95
C LYS A 178 0.40 -5.90 -14.35
N ASP A 179 -0.04 -6.89 -15.09
CA ASP A 179 0.02 -8.32 -14.72
C ASP A 179 -0.58 -8.65 -13.34
N SER A 180 -1.46 -7.77 -12.81
CA SER A 180 -2.12 -8.01 -11.54
C SER A 180 -3.30 -8.96 -11.70
N THR A 181 -3.38 -9.96 -10.83
CA THR A 181 -4.52 -10.86 -10.71
C THR A 181 -5.38 -10.49 -9.51
N GLU A 182 -6.60 -10.98 -9.44
CA GLU A 182 -7.49 -10.78 -8.30
C GLU A 182 -6.86 -11.26 -6.98
N ASN A 183 -6.02 -12.29 -7.00
CA ASN A 183 -5.40 -12.87 -5.82
C ASN A 183 -4.32 -11.99 -5.18
N ILE A 184 -3.81 -10.97 -5.88
CA ILE A 184 -2.66 -10.18 -5.42
C ILE A 184 -2.91 -8.68 -5.39
N ARG A 185 -4.14 -8.22 -5.61
CA ARG A 185 -4.51 -6.79 -5.61
C ARG A 185 -5.67 -6.53 -4.65
N LEU A 186 -5.77 -5.30 -4.18
CA LEU A 186 -6.91 -4.82 -3.41
C LEU A 186 -8.04 -4.43 -4.37
N ASP A 187 -9.10 -5.25 -4.43
CA ASP A 187 -10.16 -5.14 -5.43
C ASP A 187 -10.78 -3.74 -5.47
N ARG A 188 -11.11 -3.18 -4.33
CA ARG A 188 -11.69 -1.84 -4.21
C ARG A 188 -10.89 -0.76 -4.94
N LYS A 189 -9.55 -0.80 -4.84
CA LYS A 189 -8.68 0.18 -5.52
C LYS A 189 -8.54 -0.14 -7.00
N TYR A 190 -8.55 -1.40 -7.36
CA TYR A 190 -8.53 -1.82 -8.75
C TYR A 190 -9.82 -1.41 -9.48
N GLU A 191 -10.97 -1.53 -8.83
CA GLU A 191 -12.25 -1.06 -9.37
C GLU A 191 -12.24 0.45 -9.64
N GLU A 192 -11.68 1.25 -8.71
CA GLU A 192 -11.49 2.69 -8.95
C GLU A 192 -10.53 2.98 -10.12
N TYR A 193 -9.45 2.21 -10.26
CA TYR A 193 -8.57 2.32 -11.43
C TYR A 193 -9.34 2.03 -12.72
N LEU A 194 -10.18 0.98 -12.77
CA LEU A 194 -10.96 0.65 -13.97
C LEU A 194 -11.94 1.78 -14.35
N LYS A 195 -12.63 2.38 -13.39
CA LYS A 195 -13.49 3.55 -13.62
C LYS A 195 -12.72 4.73 -14.21
N ILE A 196 -11.53 5.00 -13.67
CA ILE A 196 -10.66 6.06 -14.19
C ILE A 196 -10.22 5.76 -15.62
N LYS A 197 -9.84 4.51 -15.88
CA LYS A 197 -9.41 4.05 -17.21
C LYS A 197 -10.53 4.16 -18.23
N GLU A 198 -11.73 3.74 -17.88
CA GLU A 198 -12.92 3.86 -18.72
C GLU A 198 -13.24 5.32 -19.03
N PHE A 199 -13.11 6.21 -18.05
CA PHE A 199 -13.39 7.64 -18.22
C PHE A 199 -12.43 8.35 -19.19
N PHE A 200 -11.17 7.91 -19.29
CA PHE A 200 -10.15 8.55 -20.13
C PHE A 200 -9.94 7.87 -21.49
N ASN A 201 -10.49 6.68 -21.72
CA ASN A 201 -10.47 5.99 -23.01
C ASN A 201 -11.60 6.47 -23.92
#